data_9c3ae90c7c2565569ac6f444209e9dbe
#
_entry.id   9c3ae90c7c2565569ac6f444209e9dbe
#
_cell.length_a   1.000
_cell.length_b   1.000
_cell.length_c   1.000
_cell.angle_alpha   90.00
_cell.angle_beta   90.00
_cell.angle_gamma   90.00
#
_symmetry.space_group_name_H-M   'P 1'
#
loop_
_entity.id
_entity.type
_entity.pdbx_description
1 polymer ?
#
loop_
_entity_poly.entity_id
_entity_poly.type
_entity_poly.pdbx_seq_one_letter_code
_entity_poly.pdbx_strand_id
1 'polypeptide(L)'
;SSVYVPVDPLLPRFGGGIEDQELYRFRMTKAVLAATLLHNTIPSPHRTHFGWYDKLVRIYEEFGVPDAEFLPYWRNQEMVTVLSGEDIYVSLFRSATRPEVLAIVSHMGPAHLEQQISVKFNPEALGFRELTSAEETLTAADPDYERLYEETNRIRIPVELGDFGIQDVQLDGNTLTMRLDFHSVALIRLTGQR
;
A
#
# COMPACT_ATOMS: atom_id res chain seq x y z
N SER A 1 4.66 16.42 10.00
CA SER A 1 5.87 16.00 10.72
C SER A 1 6.47 14.81 9.99
N SER A 2 7.66 15.00 9.46
CA SER A 2 8.40 13.91 8.79
C SER A 2 8.97 12.97 9.85
N VAL A 3 8.57 11.71 9.81
CA VAL A 3 9.24 10.66 10.59
C VAL A 3 10.50 10.26 9.82
N TYR A 4 11.64 10.57 10.39
CA TYR A 4 12.91 10.07 9.88
C TYR A 4 13.06 8.62 10.39
N VAL A 5 12.83 7.66 9.52
CA VAL A 5 13.21 6.27 9.79
C VAL A 5 14.70 6.17 9.47
N PRO A 6 15.57 6.00 10.47
CA PRO A 6 17.00 5.83 10.20
C PRO A 6 17.16 4.49 9.48
N VAL A 7 17.37 4.56 8.18
CA VAL A 7 17.83 3.39 7.42
C VAL A 7 19.27 3.17 7.79
N ASP A 8 19.55 2.01 8.37
CA ASP A 8 20.85 1.62 8.91
C ASP A 8 22.01 1.98 7.96
N PRO A 9 22.98 2.80 8.41
CA PRO A 9 24.17 3.07 7.63
C PRO A 9 25.08 1.85 7.45
N LEU A 10 24.78 0.75 8.13
CA LEU A 10 25.46 -0.54 7.96
C LEU A 10 24.93 -1.33 6.76
N LEU A 11 24.49 -0.64 5.70
CA LEU A 11 24.37 -1.29 4.41
C LEU A 11 25.66 -2.10 4.15
N PRO A 12 25.60 -3.43 4.07
CA PRO A 12 26.74 -4.18 3.61
C PRO A 12 27.18 -3.47 2.32
N ARG A 13 28.42 -3.18 2.18
CA ARG A 13 29.01 -2.82 0.88
C ARG A 13 28.88 -4.08 0.04
N PHE A 14 27.68 -4.28 -0.51
CA PHE A 14 27.43 -5.37 -1.42
C PHE A 14 28.38 -5.15 -2.60
N GLY A 15 29.34 -6.03 -2.75
CA GLY A 15 30.11 -6.17 -3.96
C GLY A 15 29.28 -6.75 -5.10
N GLY A 16 27.94 -6.64 -4.98
CA GLY A 16 26.96 -7.07 -5.97
C GLY A 16 26.77 -6.05 -7.09
N GLY A 17 26.33 -6.52 -8.23
CA GLY A 17 26.02 -5.71 -9.39
C GLY A 17 24.89 -4.70 -9.15
N ILE A 18 24.58 -3.92 -10.17
CA ILE A 18 23.48 -2.91 -10.13
C ILE A 18 22.15 -3.56 -9.77
N GLU A 19 21.90 -4.78 -10.23
CA GLU A 19 20.68 -5.55 -9.95
C GLU A 19 20.48 -5.85 -8.46
N ASP A 20 21.53 -6.17 -7.74
CA ASP A 20 21.45 -6.41 -6.29
C ASP A 20 21.11 -5.13 -5.52
N GLN A 21 21.59 -3.98 -6.01
CA GLN A 21 21.30 -2.68 -5.41
C GLN A 21 19.83 -2.28 -5.64
N GLU A 22 19.27 -2.53 -6.84
CA GLU A 22 17.88 -2.25 -7.16
C GLU A 22 16.93 -3.16 -6.37
N LEU A 23 17.22 -4.45 -6.27
CA LEU A 23 16.45 -5.38 -5.44
C LEU A 23 16.47 -4.96 -3.96
N TYR A 24 17.62 -4.53 -3.47
CA TYR A 24 17.71 -4.01 -2.11
C TYR A 24 16.87 -2.75 -1.91
N ARG A 25 16.99 -1.78 -2.82
CA ARG A 25 16.18 -0.55 -2.78
C ARG A 25 14.69 -0.87 -2.81
N PHE A 26 14.29 -1.84 -3.62
CA PHE A 26 12.90 -2.26 -3.67
C PHE A 26 12.42 -2.85 -2.35
N ARG A 27 13.16 -3.78 -1.75
CA ARG A 27 12.84 -4.37 -0.44
C ARG A 27 12.74 -3.31 0.65
N MET A 28 13.65 -2.35 0.66
CA MET A 28 13.60 -1.21 1.57
C MET A 28 12.37 -0.33 1.31
N THR A 29 12.04 -0.07 0.05
CA THR A 29 10.85 0.69 -0.32
C THR A 29 9.59 0.01 0.21
N LYS A 30 9.43 -1.30 -0.02
CA LYS A 30 8.31 -2.09 0.47
C LYS A 30 8.12 -1.95 1.98
N ALA A 31 9.18 -2.20 2.75
CA ALA A 31 9.14 -2.12 4.21
C ALA A 31 8.86 -0.69 4.72
N VAL A 32 9.47 0.31 4.10
CA VAL A 32 9.26 1.73 4.47
C VAL A 32 7.83 2.16 4.16
N LEU A 33 7.28 1.78 3.01
CA LEU A 33 5.88 2.07 2.66
C LEU A 33 4.92 1.39 3.65
N ALA A 34 5.14 0.11 3.96
CA ALA A 34 4.31 -0.62 4.92
C ALA A 34 4.23 0.09 6.28
N ALA A 35 5.34 0.63 6.76
CA ALA A 35 5.38 1.34 8.04
C ALA A 35 4.83 2.78 7.96
N THR A 36 5.20 3.54 6.93
CA THR A 36 4.93 4.99 6.90
C THR A 36 3.51 5.33 6.47
N LEU A 37 2.94 4.56 5.52
CA LEU A 37 1.59 4.85 5.01
C LEU A 37 0.52 4.64 6.08
N LEU A 38 0.71 3.69 6.99
CA LEU A 38 -0.18 3.48 8.15
C LEU A 38 -0.34 4.73 9.01
N HIS A 39 0.63 5.65 8.96
CA HIS A 39 0.67 6.87 9.76
C HIS A 39 0.40 8.14 8.94
N ASN A 40 -0.14 8.02 7.73
CA ASN A 40 -0.32 9.14 6.80
C ASN A 40 0.99 9.91 6.57
N THR A 41 2.08 9.17 6.38
CA THR A 41 3.40 9.74 6.14
C THR A 41 3.95 9.19 4.84
N ILE A 42 4.30 10.09 3.92
CA ILE A 42 4.98 9.71 2.69
C ILE A 42 6.49 9.67 2.99
N PRO A 43 7.19 8.56 2.69
CA PRO A 43 8.62 8.46 2.94
C PRO A 43 9.41 9.42 2.05
N SER A 44 10.62 9.76 2.48
CA SER A 44 11.54 10.51 1.62
C SER A 44 11.96 9.70 0.40
N PRO A 45 11.98 10.27 -0.81
CA PRO A 45 12.35 9.55 -2.03
C PRO A 45 13.83 9.14 -2.09
N HIS A 46 14.68 9.68 -1.21
CA HIS A 46 16.15 9.50 -1.30
C HIS A 46 16.65 8.06 -1.18
N ARG A 47 15.87 7.15 -0.60
CA ARG A 47 16.28 5.77 -0.40
C ARG A 47 15.21 4.76 -0.79
N THR A 48 14.15 5.24 -1.43
CA THR A 48 13.09 4.41 -1.99
C THR A 48 13.32 4.22 -3.49
N HIS A 49 12.75 3.17 -4.04
CA HIS A 49 12.69 3.00 -5.48
C HIS A 49 11.80 4.09 -6.07
N PHE A 50 12.37 4.91 -6.95
CA PHE A 50 11.74 6.15 -7.39
C PHE A 50 10.41 5.91 -8.13
N GLY A 51 10.33 4.88 -8.94
CA GLY A 51 9.11 4.53 -9.66
C GLY A 51 7.94 4.20 -8.76
N TRP A 52 8.16 3.47 -7.67
CA TRP A 52 7.12 3.18 -6.70
C TRP A 52 6.67 4.42 -5.93
N TYR A 53 7.59 5.32 -5.66
CA TYR A 53 7.25 6.60 -5.05
C TYR A 53 6.35 7.45 -5.96
N ASP A 54 6.71 7.59 -7.23
CA ASP A 54 5.90 8.32 -8.22
C ASP A 54 4.50 7.71 -8.36
N LYS A 55 4.41 6.38 -8.44
CA LYS A 55 3.13 5.68 -8.52
C LYS A 55 2.27 5.91 -7.28
N LEU A 56 2.86 5.86 -6.10
CA LEU A 56 2.17 6.17 -4.85
C LEU A 56 1.61 7.59 -4.84
N VAL A 57 2.41 8.58 -5.25
CA VAL A 57 1.98 9.98 -5.31
C VAL A 57 0.78 10.13 -6.25
N ARG A 58 0.81 9.50 -7.42
CA ARG A 58 -0.35 9.49 -8.34
C ARG A 58 -1.59 8.87 -7.72
N ILE A 59 -1.46 7.69 -7.11
CA ILE A 59 -2.60 7.03 -6.43
C ILE A 59 -3.22 7.99 -5.40
N TYR A 60 -2.39 8.69 -4.64
CA TYR A 60 -2.84 9.63 -3.62
C TYR A 60 -3.52 10.87 -4.22
N GLU A 61 -2.99 11.41 -5.31
CA GLU A 61 -3.58 12.53 -6.04
C GLU A 61 -4.92 12.14 -6.68
N GLU A 62 -4.99 11.02 -7.37
CA GLU A 62 -6.19 10.50 -8.01
C GLU A 62 -7.29 10.16 -7.01
N PHE A 63 -6.93 9.61 -5.88
CA PHE A 63 -7.88 9.37 -4.79
C PHE A 63 -8.33 10.66 -4.10
N GLY A 64 -7.52 11.71 -4.11
CA GLY A 64 -7.78 12.97 -3.41
C GLY A 64 -7.40 12.88 -1.92
N VAL A 65 -6.32 12.18 -1.60
CA VAL A 65 -5.84 12.02 -0.20
C VAL A 65 -5.68 13.33 0.56
N PRO A 66 -5.21 14.46 -0.04
CA PRO A 66 -5.10 15.73 0.68
C PRO A 66 -6.40 16.23 1.30
N ASP A 67 -7.56 15.90 0.67
CA ASP A 67 -8.89 16.31 1.12
C ASP A 67 -9.67 15.18 1.81
N ALA A 68 -9.08 13.98 1.88
CA ALA A 68 -9.70 12.81 2.48
C ALA A 68 -9.53 12.78 4.01
N GLU A 69 -10.50 12.21 4.69
CA GLU A 69 -10.40 11.96 6.13
C GLU A 69 -9.50 10.76 6.40
N PHE A 70 -8.43 10.99 7.15
CA PHE A 70 -7.55 9.91 7.60
C PHE A 70 -8.08 9.25 8.87
N LEU A 71 -8.26 7.93 8.81
CA LEU A 71 -8.77 7.06 9.86
C LEU A 71 -7.68 6.05 10.21
N PRO A 72 -6.82 6.36 11.20
CA PRO A 72 -5.69 5.51 11.54
C PRO A 72 -6.12 4.20 12.21
N TYR A 73 -5.33 3.13 12.04
CA TYR A 73 -5.62 1.79 12.55
C TYR A 73 -5.88 1.73 14.05
N TRP A 74 -5.34 2.66 14.83
CA TRP A 74 -5.58 2.73 16.28
C TRP A 74 -6.86 3.48 16.67
N ARG A 75 -7.66 3.97 15.72
CA ARG A 75 -8.91 4.72 15.95
C ARG A 75 -10.06 4.30 15.03
N ASN A 76 -9.92 3.23 14.27
CA ASN A 76 -10.92 2.82 13.29
C ASN A 76 -11.53 1.43 13.55
N GLN A 77 -11.46 0.93 14.80
CA GLN A 77 -11.91 -0.41 15.17
C GLN A 77 -13.40 -0.64 14.95
N GLU A 78 -14.21 0.42 14.91
CA GLU A 78 -15.64 0.33 14.56
C GLU A 78 -15.86 0.11 13.06
N MET A 79 -14.88 0.47 12.24
CA MET A 79 -14.95 0.42 10.77
C MET A 79 -14.25 -0.80 10.19
N VAL A 80 -13.20 -1.30 10.87
CA VAL A 80 -12.34 -2.36 10.37
C VAL A 80 -12.03 -3.37 11.47
N THR A 81 -12.15 -4.65 11.12
CA THR A 81 -11.74 -5.77 11.96
C THR A 81 -10.86 -6.72 11.17
N VAL A 82 -9.64 -6.97 11.63
CA VAL A 82 -8.79 -8.04 11.09
C VAL A 82 -9.29 -9.37 11.64
N LEU A 83 -9.77 -10.25 10.77
CA LEU A 83 -10.32 -11.56 11.14
C LEU A 83 -9.25 -12.64 11.18
N SER A 84 -8.25 -12.54 10.28
CA SER A 84 -7.10 -13.45 10.24
C SER A 84 -5.84 -12.75 9.74
N GLY A 85 -4.70 -13.25 10.15
CA GLY A 85 -3.36 -12.71 9.91
C GLY A 85 -2.75 -12.14 11.19
N GLU A 86 -1.45 -12.32 11.36
CA GLU A 86 -0.68 -11.79 12.48
C GLU A 86 0.00 -10.48 12.04
N ASP A 87 0.06 -9.49 12.94
CA ASP A 87 0.69 -8.19 12.69
C ASP A 87 0.18 -7.46 11.43
N ILE A 88 -1.13 -7.61 11.19
CA ILE A 88 -1.83 -6.91 10.12
C ILE A 88 -2.46 -5.64 10.69
N TYR A 89 -2.17 -4.51 10.06
CA TYR A 89 -2.69 -3.20 10.42
C TYR A 89 -3.37 -2.56 9.23
N VAL A 90 -4.52 -1.91 9.47
CA VAL A 90 -5.32 -1.29 8.40
C VAL A 90 -5.66 0.15 8.74
N SER A 91 -5.10 1.10 8.02
CA SER A 91 -5.52 2.52 8.06
C SER A 91 -6.34 2.85 6.82
N LEU A 92 -7.18 3.87 6.92
CA LEU A 92 -8.10 4.23 5.85
C LEU A 92 -7.99 5.72 5.51
N PHE A 93 -8.23 6.04 4.23
CA PHE A 93 -8.62 7.37 3.80
C PHE A 93 -10.05 7.30 3.27
N ARG A 94 -10.95 8.08 3.85
CA ARG A 94 -12.35 8.18 3.39
C ARG A 94 -12.49 9.41 2.50
N SER A 95 -12.94 9.22 1.26
CA SER A 95 -13.15 10.32 0.33
C SER A 95 -14.28 11.24 0.82
N ALA A 96 -14.05 12.54 0.78
CA ALA A 96 -15.05 13.55 1.12
C ALA A 96 -16.15 13.66 0.04
N THR A 97 -15.84 13.34 -1.20
CA THR A 97 -16.70 13.62 -2.36
C THR A 97 -17.26 12.37 -3.04
N ARG A 98 -16.57 11.23 -2.94
CA ARG A 98 -16.92 9.99 -3.61
C ARG A 98 -17.30 8.90 -2.59
N PRO A 99 -18.14 7.93 -2.96
CA PRO A 99 -18.43 6.78 -2.10
C PRO A 99 -17.26 5.76 -2.13
N GLU A 100 -16.08 6.22 -1.74
CA GLU A 100 -14.83 5.45 -1.81
C GLU A 100 -14.02 5.57 -0.52
N VAL A 101 -13.31 4.50 -0.22
CA VAL A 101 -12.30 4.42 0.83
C VAL A 101 -11.02 3.82 0.23
N LEU A 102 -9.88 4.40 0.50
CA LEU A 102 -8.57 3.80 0.22
C LEU A 102 -8.07 3.14 1.51
N ALA A 103 -8.04 1.82 1.52
CA ALA A 103 -7.54 1.05 2.64
C ALA A 103 -6.04 0.75 2.44
N ILE A 104 -5.24 1.10 3.44
CA ILE A 104 -3.83 0.77 3.54
C ILE A 104 -3.73 -0.46 4.42
N VAL A 105 -3.47 -1.62 3.82
CA VAL A 105 -3.33 -2.89 4.52
C VAL A 105 -1.86 -3.25 4.59
N SER A 106 -1.27 -3.25 5.78
CA SER A 106 0.15 -3.51 5.99
C SER A 106 0.38 -4.75 6.83
N HIS A 107 1.32 -5.57 6.39
CA HIS A 107 1.84 -6.70 7.14
C HIS A 107 3.20 -6.31 7.75
N MET A 108 3.24 -6.17 9.06
CA MET A 108 4.40 -5.71 9.84
C MET A 108 5.09 -6.84 10.61
N GLY A 109 4.65 -8.08 10.41
CA GLY A 109 5.16 -9.26 11.10
C GLY A 109 6.61 -9.62 10.77
N PRO A 110 7.19 -10.57 11.51
CA PRO A 110 8.56 -11.00 11.28
C PRO A 110 8.75 -11.58 9.89
N ALA A 111 9.94 -11.34 9.35
CA ALA A 111 10.36 -11.87 8.06
C ALA A 111 10.13 -13.38 8.00
N HIS A 112 9.54 -13.85 6.92
CA HIS A 112 9.51 -15.26 6.41
C HIS A 112 8.12 -15.81 6.06
N LEU A 113 7.01 -15.11 6.29
CA LEU A 113 5.70 -15.69 6.06
C LEU A 113 4.81 -14.75 5.24
N GLU A 114 4.59 -15.09 3.99
CA GLU A 114 3.38 -14.70 3.28
C GLU A 114 2.17 -15.19 4.08
N GLN A 115 1.19 -14.34 4.29
CA GLN A 115 -0.01 -14.70 5.03
C GLN A 115 -1.27 -14.57 4.18
N GLN A 116 -2.17 -15.52 4.36
CA GLN A 116 -3.57 -15.34 3.98
C GLN A 116 -4.24 -14.48 5.03
N ILE A 117 -4.68 -13.31 4.63
CA ILE A 117 -5.33 -12.34 5.52
C ILE A 117 -6.81 -12.17 5.17
N SER A 118 -7.58 -11.83 6.19
CA SER A 118 -9.00 -11.53 6.04
C SER A 118 -9.33 -10.30 6.88
N VAL A 119 -9.93 -9.30 6.23
CA VAL A 119 -10.28 -8.01 6.83
C VAL A 119 -11.76 -7.74 6.59
N LYS A 120 -12.52 -7.55 7.66
CA LYS A 120 -13.93 -7.19 7.58
C LYS A 120 -14.09 -5.68 7.74
N PHE A 121 -14.84 -5.09 6.85
CA PHE A 121 -15.24 -3.69 6.92
C PHE A 121 -16.68 -3.56 7.42
N ASN A 122 -16.98 -2.49 8.12
CA ASN A 122 -18.33 -2.09 8.50
C ASN A 122 -18.80 -0.97 7.56
N PRO A 123 -19.62 -1.26 6.55
CA PRO A 123 -20.04 -0.24 5.58
C PRO A 123 -20.78 0.91 6.22
N GLU A 124 -21.65 0.65 7.19
CA GLU A 124 -22.44 1.68 7.88
C GLU A 124 -21.53 2.69 8.59
N ALA A 125 -20.52 2.21 9.32
CA ALA A 125 -19.52 3.07 9.97
C ALA A 125 -18.67 3.86 8.97
N LEU A 126 -18.49 3.33 7.76
CA LEU A 126 -17.82 4.02 6.65
C LEU A 126 -18.73 4.98 5.89
N GLY A 127 -20.04 5.02 6.19
CA GLY A 127 -21.05 5.86 5.53
C GLY A 127 -21.59 5.25 4.24
N PHE A 128 -21.56 3.94 4.10
CA PHE A 128 -22.09 3.18 2.97
C PHE A 128 -23.22 2.26 3.42
N ARG A 129 -24.10 1.95 2.50
CA ARG A 129 -25.10 0.89 2.66
C ARG A 129 -24.45 -0.50 2.49
N GLU A 130 -23.60 -0.62 1.48
CA GLU A 130 -22.87 -1.84 1.15
C GLU A 130 -21.58 -1.51 0.41
N LEU A 131 -20.61 -2.43 0.44
CA LEU A 131 -19.43 -2.38 -0.43
C LEU A 131 -19.74 -3.13 -1.74
N THR A 132 -19.29 -2.57 -2.86
CA THR A 132 -19.59 -3.10 -4.19
C THR A 132 -18.36 -3.61 -4.92
N SER A 133 -17.19 -3.08 -4.61
CA SER A 133 -15.93 -3.53 -5.21
C SER A 133 -14.72 -3.25 -4.32
N ALA A 134 -13.67 -4.03 -4.56
CA ALA A 134 -12.33 -3.80 -4.05
C ALA A 134 -11.34 -3.93 -5.20
N GLU A 135 -10.45 -2.96 -5.32
CA GLU A 135 -9.42 -2.92 -6.35
C GLU A 135 -8.06 -2.66 -5.70
N GLU A 136 -7.09 -3.52 -5.98
CA GLU A 136 -5.72 -3.29 -5.58
C GLU A 136 -5.08 -2.29 -6.56
N THR A 137 -4.56 -1.18 -6.05
CA THR A 137 -4.13 -0.05 -6.90
C THR A 137 -2.62 0.09 -7.00
N LEU A 138 -1.85 -0.46 -6.05
CA LEU A 138 -0.40 -0.27 -6.01
C LEU A 138 0.31 -1.06 -7.10
N THR A 139 -0.09 -2.33 -7.31
CA THR A 139 0.52 -3.21 -8.32
C THR A 139 -0.30 -3.31 -9.61
N ALA A 140 -1.52 -2.76 -9.62
CA ALA A 140 -2.36 -2.72 -10.80
C ALA A 140 -1.62 -2.04 -11.98
N ALA A 141 -1.79 -2.59 -13.17
CA ALA A 141 -1.26 -1.99 -14.39
C ALA A 141 -1.87 -0.60 -14.60
N ASP A 142 -1.03 0.37 -14.88
CA ASP A 142 -1.42 1.73 -15.20
C ASP A 142 -0.83 2.11 -16.57
N PRO A 143 -1.60 1.98 -17.66
CA PRO A 143 -1.10 2.24 -19.01
C PRO A 143 -0.62 3.68 -19.21
N ASP A 144 -1.22 4.65 -18.51
CA ASP A 144 -0.80 6.05 -18.61
C ASP A 144 0.53 6.28 -17.91
N TYR A 145 0.75 5.60 -16.80
CA TYR A 145 2.02 5.63 -16.08
C TYR A 145 3.13 4.96 -16.91
N GLU A 146 2.86 3.82 -17.51
CA GLU A 146 3.82 3.13 -18.40
C GLU A 146 4.20 4.00 -19.58
N ARG A 147 3.23 4.62 -20.23
CA ARG A 147 3.48 5.55 -21.35
C ARG A 147 4.31 6.75 -20.90
N LEU A 148 3.98 7.39 -19.78
CA LEU A 148 4.72 8.54 -19.25
C LEU A 148 6.17 8.17 -18.95
N TYR A 149 6.40 6.97 -18.46
CA TYR A 149 7.73 6.45 -18.20
C TYR A 149 8.54 6.23 -19.47
N GLU A 150 7.94 5.70 -20.51
CA GLU A 150 8.58 5.53 -21.81
C GLU A 150 8.95 6.87 -22.45
N GLU A 151 8.04 7.83 -22.40
CA GLU A 151 8.24 9.18 -22.97
C GLU A 151 9.31 9.99 -22.22
N THR A 152 9.41 9.83 -20.91
CA THR A 152 10.35 10.62 -20.08
C THR A 152 11.69 9.96 -19.86
N ASN A 153 11.91 8.75 -20.39
CA ASN A 153 13.12 7.95 -20.23
C ASN A 153 13.55 7.79 -18.74
N ARG A 154 12.58 7.80 -17.84
CA ARG A 154 12.79 7.58 -16.41
C ARG A 154 13.01 6.10 -16.14
N ILE A 155 13.58 5.77 -15.00
CA ILE A 155 13.91 4.39 -14.63
C ILE A 155 12.61 3.58 -14.55
N ARG A 156 12.46 2.61 -15.46
CA ARG A 156 11.37 1.62 -15.43
C ARG A 156 11.35 0.92 -14.08
N ILE A 157 10.16 0.66 -13.55
CA ILE A 157 10.02 -0.34 -12.50
C ILE A 157 10.27 -1.69 -13.18
N PRO A 158 11.35 -2.41 -12.88
CA PRO A 158 11.51 -3.75 -13.41
C PRO A 158 10.36 -4.60 -12.86
N VAL A 159 9.54 -5.17 -13.73
CA VAL A 159 8.39 -6.02 -13.33
C VAL A 159 8.83 -7.13 -12.39
N GLU A 160 10.05 -7.63 -12.57
CA GLU A 160 10.67 -8.67 -11.74
C GLU A 160 11.06 -8.19 -10.33
N LEU A 161 11.24 -6.89 -10.13
CA LEU A 161 11.54 -6.28 -8.83
C LEU A 161 10.31 -5.72 -8.13
N GLY A 162 9.17 -5.71 -8.81
CA GLY A 162 7.96 -5.02 -8.40
C GLY A 162 6.97 -5.83 -7.58
N ASP A 163 7.34 -7.01 -7.11
CA ASP A 163 6.41 -7.87 -6.38
C ASP A 163 6.28 -7.46 -4.90
N PHE A 164 5.14 -6.85 -4.59
CA PHE A 164 4.72 -6.60 -3.21
C PHE A 164 4.15 -7.86 -2.53
N GLY A 165 4.07 -8.97 -3.25
CA GLY A 165 3.48 -10.22 -2.75
C GLY A 165 1.99 -10.08 -2.44
N ILE A 166 1.28 -9.25 -3.23
CA ILE A 166 -0.16 -9.06 -3.13
C ILE A 166 -0.82 -9.99 -4.14
N GLN A 167 -1.60 -10.95 -3.66
CA GLN A 167 -2.24 -11.93 -4.52
C GLN A 167 -3.67 -12.23 -4.05
N ASP A 168 -4.48 -12.75 -4.96
CA ASP A 168 -5.82 -13.27 -4.68
C ASP A 168 -6.73 -12.29 -3.94
N VAL A 169 -6.69 -11.01 -4.34
CA VAL A 169 -7.53 -9.96 -3.75
C VAL A 169 -8.98 -10.20 -4.14
N GLN A 170 -9.82 -10.45 -3.15
CA GLN A 170 -11.24 -10.74 -3.33
C GLN A 170 -12.08 -10.03 -2.27
N LEU A 171 -13.24 -9.55 -2.67
CA LEU A 171 -14.25 -8.99 -1.79
C LEU A 171 -15.50 -9.90 -1.82
N ASP A 172 -15.83 -10.47 -0.68
CA ASP A 172 -17.07 -11.21 -0.47
C ASP A 172 -17.94 -10.49 0.56
N GLY A 173 -19.02 -9.91 0.10
CA GLY A 173 -19.83 -8.98 0.90
C GLY A 173 -18.97 -7.84 1.45
N ASN A 174 -18.71 -7.87 2.75
CA ASN A 174 -17.91 -6.84 3.44
C ASN A 174 -16.52 -7.35 3.88
N THR A 175 -16.15 -8.52 3.44
CA THR A 175 -14.89 -9.17 3.84
C THR A 175 -13.92 -9.21 2.65
N LEU A 176 -12.81 -8.53 2.82
CA LEU A 176 -11.68 -8.56 1.91
C LEU A 176 -10.75 -9.70 2.31
N THR A 177 -10.38 -10.53 1.36
CA THR A 177 -9.34 -11.56 1.53
C THR A 177 -8.23 -11.35 0.52
N MET A 178 -7.00 -11.62 0.93
CA MET A 178 -5.83 -11.57 0.05
C MET A 178 -4.66 -12.34 0.67
N ARG A 179 -3.65 -12.64 -0.15
CA ARG A 179 -2.32 -12.99 0.36
C ARG A 179 -1.45 -11.75 0.34
N LEU A 180 -0.65 -11.58 1.38
CA LEU A 180 0.25 -10.46 1.51
C LEU A 180 1.59 -10.92 2.08
N ASP A 181 2.67 -10.59 1.39
CA ASP A 181 4.04 -10.89 1.82
C ASP A 181 4.41 -10.08 3.09
N PHE A 182 5.45 -10.52 3.79
CA PHE A 182 5.95 -9.81 4.98
C PHE A 182 6.52 -8.43 4.63
N HIS A 183 6.45 -7.51 5.57
CA HIS A 183 6.88 -6.12 5.41
C HIS A 183 6.37 -5.50 4.10
N SER A 184 5.12 -5.82 3.78
CA SER A 184 4.47 -5.37 2.56
C SER A 184 3.23 -4.55 2.87
N VAL A 185 2.75 -3.84 1.87
CA VAL A 185 1.56 -3.02 1.93
C VAL A 185 0.74 -3.19 0.66
N ALA A 186 -0.57 -3.29 0.82
CA ALA A 186 -1.54 -3.20 -0.27
C ALA A 186 -2.34 -1.91 -0.14
N LEU A 187 -2.62 -1.26 -1.25
CA LEU A 187 -3.51 -0.11 -1.35
C LEU A 187 -4.79 -0.56 -2.04
N ILE A 188 -5.85 -0.73 -1.27
CA ILE A 188 -7.13 -1.24 -1.74
C ILE A 188 -8.14 -0.11 -1.83
N ARG A 189 -8.59 0.21 -3.03
CA ARG A 189 -9.73 1.11 -3.26
C ARG A 189 -11.02 0.32 -3.09
N LEU A 190 -11.78 0.66 -2.07
CA LEU A 190 -13.12 0.13 -1.82
C LEU A 190 -14.14 1.12 -2.33
N THR A 191 -15.11 0.65 -3.10
CA THR A 191 -16.26 1.43 -3.55
C THR A 191 -17.52 0.93 -2.86
N GLY A 192 -18.38 1.84 -2.44
CA GLY A 192 -19.65 1.50 -1.79
C GLY A 192 -20.83 2.22 -2.43
N GLN A 193 -22.05 1.81 -2.04
CA GLN A 193 -23.30 2.54 -2.29
C GLN A 193 -23.66 3.32 -1.04
N ARG A 194 -24.13 4.55 -1.24
CA ARG A 194 -24.73 5.40 -0.18
C ARG A 194 -26.21 5.15 -0.01
#